data_2a5b84d1950fe1de9604149db4efdad9
#
_entry.id   2a5b84d1950fe1de9604149db4efdad9
#
_cell.length_a   1.000
_cell.length_b   1.000
_cell.length_c   1.000
_cell.angle_alpha   90.00
_cell.angle_beta   90.00
_cell.angle_gamma   90.00
#
_symmetry.space_group_name_H-M   'P 1'
#
loop_
_entity.id
_entity.type
_entity.pdbx_description
1 polymer ?
#
loop_
_entity_poly.entity_id
_entity_poly.type
_entity_poly.pdbx_seq_one_letter_code
_entity_poly.pdbx_strand_id
1 'polypeptide(L)'
;MDILKRSRSQAVTTRWSGGTTTEFYIDPPGSAYARRDFLIRISSATVDLEASDFTLLPDYNRIILPLRGGFTLTFPEDGNRQVTLGPLEQASFDGAWHTHSVGKAVDFNVMVRKGHTGTCEKVTGSRLLQPASRRFVYVPFLTDAQLKGAVLDGKPLEQDTLYVLPP
;
A
#
# COMPACT_ATOMS: atom_id res chain seq x y z
N MET A 1 -1.24 24.25 -5.00
CA MET A 1 -0.83 23.16 -4.10
C MET A 1 0.23 22.33 -4.81
N ASP A 2 1.39 22.15 -4.20
CA ASP A 2 2.48 21.35 -4.76
C ASP A 2 2.26 19.87 -4.41
N ILE A 3 1.55 19.17 -5.29
CA ILE A 3 1.27 17.75 -5.15
C ILE A 3 2.37 16.98 -5.88
N LEU A 4 3.11 16.15 -5.16
CA LEU A 4 4.06 15.22 -5.76
C LEU A 4 3.27 14.06 -6.37
N LYS A 5 3.47 13.81 -7.67
CA LYS A 5 2.90 12.68 -8.39
C LYS A 5 3.97 11.62 -8.65
N ARG A 6 3.66 10.36 -8.41
CA ARG A 6 4.54 9.23 -8.71
C ARG A 6 3.77 8.06 -9.30
N SER A 7 3.95 7.84 -10.59
CA SER A 7 3.44 6.65 -11.27
C SER A 7 4.32 5.43 -11.01
N ARG A 8 3.82 4.22 -11.27
CA ARG A 8 4.60 2.99 -11.15
C ARG A 8 5.89 3.03 -11.97
N SER A 9 5.87 3.58 -13.17
CA SER A 9 7.05 3.68 -14.02
C SER A 9 8.15 4.62 -13.46
N GLN A 10 7.79 5.53 -12.57
CA GLN A 10 8.70 6.47 -11.90
C GLN A 10 9.20 5.95 -10.55
N ALA A 11 8.62 4.86 -10.05
CA ALA A 11 8.96 4.25 -8.77
C ALA A 11 10.06 3.21 -8.92
N VAL A 12 10.74 2.90 -7.83
CA VAL A 12 11.84 1.91 -7.81
C VAL A 12 11.26 0.52 -7.58
N THR A 13 11.59 -0.43 -8.47
CA THR A 13 11.18 -1.82 -8.36
C THR A 13 12.34 -2.71 -7.98
N THR A 14 12.14 -3.54 -6.95
CA THR A 14 13.11 -4.54 -6.46
C THR A 14 12.47 -5.92 -6.40
N ARG A 15 13.29 -6.98 -6.21
CA ARG A 15 12.80 -8.35 -6.04
C ARG A 15 12.71 -8.73 -4.57
N TRP A 16 11.74 -9.58 -4.25
CA TRP A 16 11.63 -10.30 -2.98
C TRP A 16 11.34 -11.78 -3.25
N SER A 17 11.29 -12.64 -2.24
CA SER A 17 11.15 -14.09 -2.43
C SER A 17 9.85 -14.52 -3.13
N GLY A 18 8.78 -13.75 -3.04
CA GLY A 18 7.48 -14.05 -3.64
C GLY A 18 7.15 -13.26 -4.92
N GLY A 19 8.02 -12.37 -5.39
CA GLY A 19 7.76 -11.54 -6.56
C GLY A 19 8.61 -10.28 -6.63
N THR A 20 7.98 -9.15 -6.97
CA THR A 20 8.62 -7.83 -7.04
C THR A 20 7.92 -6.84 -6.13
N THR A 21 8.62 -5.78 -5.72
CA THR A 21 8.06 -4.66 -4.98
C THR A 21 8.41 -3.36 -5.67
N THR A 22 7.41 -2.52 -5.87
CA THR A 22 7.54 -1.16 -6.40
C THR A 22 7.31 -0.18 -5.26
N GLU A 23 8.33 0.59 -4.90
CA GLU A 23 8.28 1.59 -3.84
C GLU A 23 7.82 2.93 -4.40
N PHE A 24 6.62 3.38 -4.02
CA PHE A 24 6.10 4.68 -4.41
C PHE A 24 6.58 5.81 -3.51
N TYR A 25 6.73 5.53 -2.21
CA TYR A 25 7.09 6.55 -1.22
C TYR A 25 7.76 5.93 -0.02
N ILE A 26 8.77 6.62 0.49
CA ILE A 26 9.43 6.30 1.76
C ILE A 26 9.82 7.60 2.46
N ASP A 27 9.67 7.67 3.78
CA ASP A 27 9.93 8.87 4.58
C ASP A 27 10.56 8.50 5.93
N PRO A 28 11.50 9.28 6.45
CA PRO A 28 12.03 10.53 5.91
C PRO A 28 12.92 10.31 4.67
N PRO A 29 13.17 11.39 3.88
CA PRO A 29 14.10 11.33 2.75
C PRO A 29 15.45 10.75 3.17
N GLY A 30 15.97 9.83 2.34
CA GLY A 30 17.22 9.12 2.64
C GLY A 30 17.05 7.84 3.45
N SER A 31 15.85 7.54 3.95
CA SER A 31 15.57 6.23 4.56
C SER A 31 15.61 5.11 3.53
N ALA A 32 15.78 3.88 3.99
CA ALA A 32 15.74 2.71 3.13
C ALA A 32 15.01 1.53 3.81
N TYR A 33 14.27 0.78 3.02
CA TYR A 33 13.57 -0.41 3.51
C TYR A 33 14.53 -1.40 4.20
N ALA A 34 15.71 -1.63 3.62
CA ALA A 34 16.69 -2.56 4.17
C ALA A 34 17.23 -2.14 5.55
N ARG A 35 17.34 -0.84 5.81
CA ARG A 35 17.82 -0.32 7.09
C ARG A 35 16.76 -0.24 8.17
N ARG A 36 15.48 -0.38 7.82
CA ARG A 36 14.37 -0.25 8.78
C ARG A 36 14.37 1.09 9.54
N ASP A 37 14.78 2.16 8.88
CA ASP A 37 14.91 3.51 9.46
C ASP A 37 13.82 4.50 9.00
N PHE A 38 12.83 4.00 8.28
CA PHE A 38 11.70 4.80 7.79
C PHE A 38 10.56 4.90 8.82
N LEU A 39 9.75 5.95 8.68
CA LEU A 39 8.51 6.15 9.44
C LEU A 39 7.29 5.64 8.70
N ILE A 40 7.25 5.88 7.38
CA ILE A 40 6.18 5.39 6.50
C ILE A 40 6.79 4.91 5.20
N ARG A 41 6.24 3.83 4.67
CA ARG A 41 6.53 3.33 3.33
C ARG A 41 5.25 2.92 2.63
N ILE A 42 5.09 3.36 1.39
CA ILE A 42 3.98 2.99 0.52
C ILE A 42 4.56 2.28 -0.69
N SER A 43 4.10 1.05 -0.91
CA SER A 43 4.61 0.19 -1.98
C SER A 43 3.51 -0.68 -2.55
N SER A 44 3.78 -1.27 -3.71
CA SER A 44 2.97 -2.30 -4.34
C SER A 44 3.85 -3.49 -4.63
N ALA A 45 3.39 -4.69 -4.32
CA ALA A 45 4.13 -5.90 -4.60
C ALA A 45 3.35 -6.82 -5.54
N THR A 46 4.06 -7.58 -6.37
CA THR A 46 3.50 -8.77 -7.00
C THR A 46 3.70 -9.95 -6.08
N VAL A 47 2.67 -10.77 -5.92
CA VAL A 47 2.72 -12.05 -5.23
C VAL A 47 2.52 -13.11 -6.31
N ASP A 48 3.64 -13.65 -6.79
CA ASP A 48 3.69 -14.51 -7.98
C ASP A 48 3.58 -16.00 -7.66
N LEU A 49 3.84 -16.39 -6.40
CA LEU A 49 3.74 -17.75 -5.91
C LEU A 49 2.34 -18.02 -5.34
N GLU A 50 1.88 -19.28 -5.48
CA GLU A 50 0.63 -19.74 -4.86
C GLU A 50 0.62 -19.57 -3.34
N ALA A 51 1.76 -19.76 -2.71
CA ALA A 51 1.95 -19.56 -1.28
C ALA A 51 3.27 -18.83 -1.02
N SER A 52 3.26 -17.92 -0.05
CA SER A 52 4.44 -17.17 0.36
C SER A 52 4.32 -16.71 1.80
N ASP A 53 5.45 -16.47 2.44
CA ASP A 53 5.52 -15.88 3.77
C ASP A 53 6.05 -14.45 3.65
N PHE A 54 5.36 -13.51 4.30
CA PHE A 54 5.74 -12.12 4.25
C PHE A 54 6.89 -11.82 5.21
N THR A 55 7.74 -10.88 4.83
CA THR A 55 8.88 -10.45 5.66
C THR A 55 8.40 -9.90 7.01
N LEU A 56 9.03 -10.35 8.09
CA LEU A 56 8.79 -9.82 9.44
C LEU A 56 9.32 -8.38 9.56
N LEU A 57 8.47 -7.51 10.09
CA LEU A 57 8.75 -6.10 10.32
C LEU A 57 8.29 -5.69 11.72
N PRO A 58 9.01 -6.13 12.78
CA PRO A 58 8.53 -6.03 14.16
C PRO A 58 8.29 -4.59 14.64
N ASP A 59 8.95 -3.60 14.05
CA ASP A 59 8.79 -2.19 14.41
C ASP A 59 7.68 -1.47 13.67
N TYR A 60 6.90 -2.19 12.84
CA TYR A 60 5.89 -1.59 11.96
C TYR A 60 4.53 -2.21 12.10
N ASN A 61 3.49 -1.39 11.97
CA ASN A 61 2.14 -1.83 11.66
C ASN A 61 1.93 -1.76 10.13
N ARG A 62 1.13 -2.67 9.60
CA ARG A 62 0.94 -2.82 8.17
C ARG A 62 -0.54 -2.78 7.80
N ILE A 63 -0.83 -2.18 6.66
CA ILE A 63 -2.12 -2.26 5.97
C ILE A 63 -1.84 -2.83 4.59
N ILE A 64 -2.57 -3.86 4.20
CA ILE A 64 -2.42 -4.48 2.87
C ILE A 64 -3.78 -4.65 2.21
N LEU A 65 -3.81 -4.48 0.90
CA LEU A 65 -4.97 -4.75 0.07
C LEU A 65 -4.54 -5.22 -1.33
N PRO A 66 -5.23 -6.20 -1.93
CA PRO A 66 -5.04 -6.52 -3.34
C PRO A 66 -5.54 -5.38 -4.22
N LEU A 67 -4.77 -5.05 -5.27
CA LEU A 67 -5.21 -4.20 -6.38
C LEU A 67 -5.80 -5.05 -7.50
N ARG A 68 -5.23 -6.24 -7.71
CA ARG A 68 -5.67 -7.29 -8.63
C ARG A 68 -5.46 -8.64 -8.00
N GLY A 69 -6.28 -9.64 -8.39
CA GLY A 69 -6.25 -10.96 -7.78
C GLY A 69 -6.74 -10.93 -6.34
N GLY A 70 -6.21 -11.79 -5.51
CA GLY A 70 -6.56 -11.87 -4.11
C GLY A 70 -5.74 -12.92 -3.39
N PHE A 71 -5.82 -12.91 -2.07
CA PHE A 71 -5.13 -13.89 -1.23
C PHE A 71 -5.86 -14.11 0.09
N THR A 72 -5.60 -15.26 0.69
CA THR A 72 -5.96 -15.54 2.09
C THR A 72 -4.71 -15.41 2.93
N LEU A 73 -4.78 -14.56 3.94
CA LEU A 73 -3.72 -14.35 4.93
C LEU A 73 -4.05 -15.12 6.19
N THR A 74 -3.04 -15.77 6.76
CA THR A 74 -3.14 -16.45 8.07
C THR A 74 -2.14 -15.83 9.03
N PHE A 75 -2.59 -15.50 10.24
CA PHE A 75 -1.81 -14.88 11.29
C PHE A 75 -1.74 -15.82 12.51
N PRO A 76 -0.67 -16.64 12.65
CA PRO A 76 -0.54 -17.56 13.77
C PRO A 76 -0.58 -16.90 15.15
N GLU A 77 0.05 -15.75 15.31
CA GLU A 77 0.11 -15.01 16.57
C GLU A 77 -1.24 -14.39 16.97
N ASP A 78 -2.16 -14.27 16.04
CA ASP A 78 -3.53 -13.79 16.27
C ASP A 78 -4.52 -14.97 16.27
N GLY A 79 -4.18 -16.06 16.98
CA GLY A 79 -5.04 -17.24 17.10
C GLY A 79 -5.29 -17.99 15.79
N ASN A 80 -4.34 -17.97 14.85
CA ASN A 80 -4.49 -18.50 13.50
C ASN A 80 -5.65 -17.85 12.72
N ARG A 81 -5.94 -16.60 13.00
CA ARG A 81 -6.98 -15.85 12.25
C ARG A 81 -6.66 -15.87 10.76
N GLN A 82 -7.69 -16.16 9.98
CA GLN A 82 -7.62 -16.08 8.52
C GLN A 82 -8.49 -14.95 7.99
N VAL A 83 -7.99 -14.25 6.96
CA VAL A 83 -8.75 -13.25 6.23
C VAL A 83 -8.53 -13.44 4.73
N THR A 84 -9.62 -13.53 3.99
CA THR A 84 -9.57 -13.60 2.53
C THR A 84 -9.91 -12.23 1.97
N LEU A 85 -9.01 -11.70 1.14
CA LEU A 85 -9.12 -10.37 0.55
C LEU A 85 -9.21 -10.46 -0.96
N GLY A 86 -10.26 -9.87 -1.51
CA GLY A 86 -10.39 -9.55 -2.92
C GLY A 86 -9.89 -8.13 -3.24
N PRO A 87 -10.04 -7.66 -4.49
CA PRO A 87 -9.58 -6.32 -4.89
C PRO A 87 -10.16 -5.21 -4.01
N LEU A 88 -9.28 -4.36 -3.49
CA LEU A 88 -9.56 -3.20 -2.62
C LEU A 88 -10.17 -3.54 -1.24
N GLU A 89 -10.19 -4.81 -0.86
CA GLU A 89 -10.47 -5.22 0.52
C GLU A 89 -9.16 -5.21 1.33
N GLN A 90 -9.19 -4.67 2.54
CA GLN A 90 -7.96 -4.45 3.31
C GLN A 90 -7.92 -5.21 4.63
N ALA A 91 -6.71 -5.52 5.08
CA ALA A 91 -6.41 -6.00 6.42
C ALA A 91 -5.31 -5.16 7.05
N SER A 92 -5.43 -4.92 8.35
CA SER A 92 -4.39 -4.29 9.18
C SER A 92 -3.85 -5.34 10.15
N PHE A 93 -2.53 -5.37 10.31
CA PHE A 93 -1.88 -6.35 11.19
C PHE A 93 -0.52 -5.84 11.69
N ASP A 94 -0.07 -6.45 12.77
CA ASP A 94 1.26 -6.20 13.33
C ASP A 94 2.33 -6.82 12.43
N GLY A 95 3.30 -6.03 12.02
CA GLY A 95 4.40 -6.51 11.19
C GLY A 95 5.33 -7.52 11.87
N ALA A 96 5.25 -7.66 13.20
CA ALA A 96 5.95 -8.70 13.94
C ALA A 96 5.33 -10.10 13.77
N TRP A 97 4.08 -10.17 13.31
CA TRP A 97 3.41 -11.45 13.11
C TRP A 97 3.93 -12.16 11.85
N HIS A 98 4.08 -13.46 11.96
CA HIS A 98 4.22 -14.31 10.80
C HIS A 98 2.93 -14.22 9.98
N THR A 99 3.07 -13.93 8.69
CA THR A 99 1.93 -13.78 7.79
C THR A 99 2.11 -14.73 6.63
N HIS A 100 1.32 -15.80 6.63
CA HIS A 100 1.28 -16.75 5.51
C HIS A 100 0.23 -16.34 4.52
N SER A 101 0.59 -16.26 3.24
CA SER A 101 -0.29 -15.85 2.15
C SER A 101 -0.50 -17.00 1.16
N VAL A 102 -1.76 -17.24 0.79
CA VAL A 102 -2.14 -18.17 -0.28
C VAL A 102 -2.96 -17.42 -1.32
N GLY A 103 -2.51 -17.46 -2.54
CA GLY A 103 -3.10 -16.76 -3.69
C GLY A 103 -2.14 -15.79 -4.36
N LYS A 104 -2.38 -15.52 -5.64
CA LYS A 104 -1.60 -14.59 -6.45
C LYS A 104 -2.30 -13.25 -6.56
N ALA A 105 -1.54 -12.17 -6.42
CA ALA A 105 -2.07 -10.83 -6.43
C ALA A 105 -1.03 -9.79 -6.86
N VAL A 106 -1.52 -8.62 -7.21
CA VAL A 106 -0.77 -7.36 -7.11
C VAL A 106 -1.38 -6.61 -5.94
N ASP A 107 -0.58 -6.31 -4.92
CA ASP A 107 -1.04 -5.67 -3.71
C ASP A 107 -0.63 -4.19 -3.62
N PHE A 108 -1.21 -3.52 -2.63
CA PHE A 108 -0.81 -2.21 -2.15
C PHE A 108 -0.55 -2.33 -0.64
N ASN A 109 0.57 -1.81 -0.19
CA ASN A 109 1.09 -1.99 1.16
C ASN A 109 1.44 -0.65 1.78
N VAL A 110 0.92 -0.39 2.98
CA VAL A 110 1.29 0.76 3.80
C VAL A 110 1.93 0.24 5.07
N MET A 111 3.15 0.67 5.34
CA MET A 111 3.92 0.32 6.53
C MET A 111 4.14 1.59 7.34
N VAL A 112 3.76 1.58 8.60
CA VAL A 112 3.89 2.72 9.52
C VAL A 112 4.61 2.27 10.76
N ARG A 113 5.67 2.99 11.14
CA ARG A 113 6.45 2.69 12.36
C ARG A 113 5.54 2.75 13.58
N LYS A 114 5.66 1.78 14.47
CA LYS A 114 4.95 1.76 15.76
C LYS A 114 5.22 3.04 16.54
N GLY A 115 4.20 3.56 17.23
CA GLY A 115 4.21 4.89 17.84
C GLY A 115 3.63 5.99 16.95
N HIS A 116 3.42 5.71 15.66
CA HIS A 116 2.70 6.54 14.72
C HIS A 116 1.44 5.82 14.24
N THR A 117 0.43 6.58 13.80
CA THR A 117 -0.84 6.02 13.30
C THR A 117 -0.98 6.29 11.81
N GLY A 118 -1.53 5.34 11.10
CA GLY A 118 -1.89 5.47 9.69
C GLY A 118 -3.22 4.77 9.44
N THR A 119 -4.01 5.34 8.55
CA THR A 119 -5.28 4.77 8.10
C THR A 119 -5.33 4.73 6.59
N CYS A 120 -6.08 3.79 6.07
CA CYS A 120 -6.38 3.69 4.64
C CYS A 120 -7.88 3.51 4.47
N GLU A 121 -8.47 4.26 3.57
CA GLU A 121 -9.88 4.11 3.24
C GLU A 121 -10.12 4.12 1.73
N LYS A 122 -11.08 3.34 1.29
CA LYS A 122 -11.56 3.37 -0.08
C LYS A 122 -12.49 4.57 -0.25
N VAL A 123 -12.19 5.43 -1.22
CA VAL A 123 -13.01 6.58 -1.57
C VAL A 123 -13.81 6.28 -2.84
N THR A 124 -15.12 6.47 -2.76
CA THR A 124 -16.03 6.42 -3.91
C THR A 124 -16.79 7.74 -3.99
N GLY A 125 -16.66 8.45 -5.11
CA GLY A 125 -17.24 9.79 -5.28
C GLY A 125 -16.37 10.90 -4.67
N SER A 126 -16.96 12.08 -4.52
CA SER A 126 -16.25 13.26 -4.01
C SER A 126 -16.00 13.18 -2.51
N ARG A 127 -14.79 13.56 -2.09
CA ARG A 127 -14.39 13.56 -0.69
C ARG A 127 -13.59 14.81 -0.34
N LEU A 128 -13.91 15.42 0.78
CA LEU A 128 -13.05 16.43 1.38
C LEU A 128 -11.99 15.73 2.24
N LEU A 129 -10.73 15.97 1.94
CA LEU A 129 -9.62 15.37 2.68
C LEU A 129 -9.45 16.08 4.02
N GLN A 130 -9.41 15.31 5.09
CA GLN A 130 -9.18 15.83 6.43
C GLN A 130 -7.73 16.30 6.60
N PRO A 131 -7.47 17.37 7.36
CA PRO A 131 -6.12 17.77 7.70
C PRO A 131 -5.37 16.64 8.40
N ALA A 132 -4.12 16.41 7.99
CA ALA A 132 -3.23 15.43 8.59
C ALA A 132 -1.77 15.85 8.31
N SER A 133 -0.84 15.36 9.09
CA SER A 133 0.59 15.65 8.91
C SER A 133 1.13 15.11 7.57
N ARG A 134 0.54 14.02 7.08
CA ARG A 134 0.83 13.43 5.77
C ARG A 134 -0.45 12.90 5.16
N ARG A 135 -0.67 13.19 3.90
CA ARG A 135 -1.85 12.74 3.16
C ARG A 135 -1.44 12.19 1.80
N PHE A 136 -2.08 11.10 1.42
CA PHE A 136 -1.81 10.42 0.17
C PHE A 136 -3.12 10.06 -0.52
N VAL A 137 -3.10 10.10 -1.85
CA VAL A 137 -4.17 9.53 -2.68
C VAL A 137 -3.53 8.55 -3.65
N TYR A 138 -3.91 7.30 -3.59
CA TYR A 138 -3.49 6.31 -4.57
C TYR A 138 -4.66 5.96 -5.48
N VAL A 139 -4.42 6.04 -6.78
CA VAL A 139 -5.39 5.67 -7.81
C VAL A 139 -5.04 4.27 -8.31
N PRO A 140 -5.88 3.26 -8.06
CA PRO A 140 -5.58 1.89 -8.47
C PRO A 140 -5.70 1.71 -9.99
N PHE A 141 -5.60 0.45 -10.45
CA PHE A 141 -5.83 0.11 -11.85
C PHE A 141 -7.30 0.32 -12.23
N LEU A 142 -7.57 1.42 -12.90
CA LEU A 142 -8.91 1.81 -13.35
C LEU A 142 -8.91 2.04 -14.86
N THR A 143 -10.07 1.85 -15.48
CA THR A 143 -10.26 2.19 -16.89
C THR A 143 -10.44 3.70 -17.06
N ASP A 144 -10.22 4.23 -18.26
CA ASP A 144 -10.44 5.64 -18.56
C ASP A 144 -11.89 6.06 -18.28
N ALA A 145 -12.86 5.14 -18.52
CA ALA A 145 -14.26 5.38 -18.21
C ALA A 145 -14.50 5.56 -16.69
N GLN A 146 -13.82 4.77 -15.85
CA GLN A 146 -13.90 4.87 -14.39
C GLN A 146 -13.21 6.13 -13.86
N LEU A 147 -12.17 6.61 -14.54
CA LEU A 147 -11.44 7.83 -14.18
C LEU A 147 -12.07 9.11 -14.73
N LYS A 148 -13.05 9.00 -15.63
CA LYS A 148 -13.67 10.16 -16.27
C LYS A 148 -14.23 11.15 -15.25
N GLY A 149 -13.70 12.37 -15.27
CA GLY A 149 -14.09 13.42 -14.33
C GLY A 149 -13.47 13.33 -12.93
N ALA A 150 -12.64 12.32 -12.66
CA ALA A 150 -11.90 12.23 -11.41
C ALA A 150 -10.77 13.26 -11.40
N VAL A 151 -10.80 14.16 -10.42
CA VAL A 151 -9.82 15.23 -10.28
C VAL A 151 -9.33 15.35 -8.85
N LEU A 152 -8.09 15.82 -8.69
CA LEU A 152 -7.52 16.23 -7.44
C LEU A 152 -6.97 17.64 -7.61
N ASP A 153 -7.51 18.59 -6.85
CA ASP A 153 -7.17 20.02 -6.98
C ASP A 153 -7.32 20.52 -8.44
N GLY A 154 -8.42 20.13 -9.07
CA GLY A 154 -8.75 20.51 -10.45
C GLY A 154 -7.92 19.81 -11.54
N LYS A 155 -6.96 18.96 -11.20
CA LYS A 155 -6.14 18.21 -12.16
C LYS A 155 -6.65 16.77 -12.31
N PRO A 156 -6.76 16.24 -13.53
CA PRO A 156 -7.17 14.87 -13.76
C PRO A 156 -6.29 13.87 -13.04
N LEU A 157 -6.90 12.85 -12.46
CA LEU A 157 -6.20 11.72 -11.86
C LEU A 157 -5.75 10.70 -12.92
N GLU A 158 -4.64 10.05 -12.67
CA GLU A 158 -4.08 8.99 -13.52
C GLU A 158 -4.07 7.66 -12.75
N GLN A 159 -4.36 6.56 -13.44
CA GLN A 159 -4.33 5.23 -12.83
C GLN A 159 -2.92 4.84 -12.37
N ASP A 160 -2.86 3.92 -11.41
CA ASP A 160 -1.63 3.32 -10.87
C ASP A 160 -0.60 4.39 -10.44
N THR A 161 -1.11 5.41 -9.78
CA THR A 161 -0.36 6.62 -9.43
C THR A 161 -0.62 7.03 -7.99
N LEU A 162 0.47 7.29 -7.25
CA LEU A 162 0.42 7.89 -5.92
C LEU A 162 0.56 9.40 -6.02
N TYR A 163 -0.31 10.11 -5.34
CA TYR A 163 -0.26 11.55 -5.12
C TYR A 163 0.06 11.81 -3.65
N VAL A 164 1.14 12.54 -3.40
CA VAL A 164 1.55 12.98 -2.06
C VAL A 164 1.15 14.43 -1.89
N LEU A 165 0.28 14.69 -0.93
CA LEU A 165 -0.25 16.03 -0.69
C LEU A 165 0.59 16.73 0.37
N PRO A 166 0.77 18.06 0.27
CA PRO A 166 1.38 18.84 1.33
C PRO A 166 0.54 18.75 2.62
N PRO A 167 1.16 18.99 3.77
CA PRO A 167 0.48 19.00 5.06
C PRO A 167 -0.67 20.00 5.14
#